data_e270bf512f240e0934287375d094c0e6
#
_entry.id   e270bf512f240e0934287375d094c0e6
#
_cell.length_a   1.000
_cell.length_b   1.000
_cell.length_c   1.000
_cell.angle_alpha   90.00
_cell.angle_beta   90.00
_cell.angle_gamma   90.00
#
_symmetry.space_group_name_H-M   'P 1'
#
loop_
_entity.id
_entity.type
_entity.pdbx_description
1 polymer ?
#
loop_
_entity_poly.entity_id
_entity_poly.type
_entity_poly.pdbx_seq_one_letter_code
_entity_poly.pdbx_strand_id
1 'polypeptide(L)'
;LANGDLVAASREANADLFFASVGCYNAIGVIAAATLALEENLAVERIHTTMERSEYQDFFFQKVRENKDVIFHNGDIYPPFFKKVRAVSWVKTSKKPTVKTRLMPIAAAYPLERYFIGAFSKSRFGKWRRQYIYDPILFAKTKVHWRNYEAGYDVAELEPESRKHCTYVLQEYFAPVERFDEFAALMAEIFT
;
A
#
# COMPACT_ATOMS: atom_id res chain seq x y z
N LEU A 1 7.52 -23.00 20.75
CA LEU A 1 8.73 -22.36 21.25
C LEU A 1 9.99 -23.17 20.88
N ALA A 2 11.17 -22.61 21.06
CA ALA A 2 12.42 -23.29 20.73
C ALA A 2 12.66 -24.60 21.52
N ASN A 3 12.05 -24.73 22.69
CA ASN A 3 12.09 -25.96 23.52
C ASN A 3 11.09 -27.04 23.10
N GLY A 4 10.32 -26.83 22.06
CA GLY A 4 9.27 -27.72 21.56
C GLY A 4 7.90 -27.52 22.20
N ASP A 5 7.73 -26.64 23.17
CA ASP A 5 6.44 -26.39 23.80
C ASP A 5 5.47 -25.69 22.83
N LEU A 6 4.22 -26.16 22.84
CA LEU A 6 3.11 -25.49 22.18
C LEU A 6 2.39 -24.59 23.19
N VAL A 7 2.43 -23.28 22.95
CA VAL A 7 1.85 -22.26 23.81
C VAL A 7 0.77 -21.49 23.08
N ALA A 8 -0.42 -21.41 23.68
CA ALA A 8 -1.48 -20.53 23.20
C ALA A 8 -1.24 -19.11 23.73
N ALA A 9 -1.30 -18.12 22.85
CA ALA A 9 -1.13 -16.71 23.17
C ALA A 9 -2.22 -15.86 22.52
N SER A 10 -2.72 -14.87 23.24
CA SER A 10 -3.72 -13.90 22.78
C SER A 10 -3.43 -12.52 23.36
N ARG A 11 -4.28 -11.55 23.10
CA ARG A 11 -4.18 -10.24 23.72
C ARG A 11 -4.39 -10.24 25.23
N GLU A 12 -5.08 -11.25 25.74
CA GLU A 12 -5.49 -11.41 27.16
C GLU A 12 -4.66 -12.47 27.90
N ALA A 13 -4.17 -13.49 27.18
CA ALA A 13 -3.42 -14.61 27.75
C ALA A 13 -2.05 -14.70 27.07
N ASN A 14 -0.98 -14.75 27.88
CA ASN A 14 0.40 -14.71 27.39
C ASN A 14 0.63 -13.51 26.44
N ALA A 15 0.12 -12.33 26.82
CA ALA A 15 0.06 -11.15 25.96
C ALA A 15 1.45 -10.72 25.46
N ASP A 16 2.46 -10.77 26.33
CA ASP A 16 3.84 -10.43 25.93
C ASP A 16 4.36 -11.34 24.82
N LEU A 17 4.08 -12.64 24.91
CA LEU A 17 4.43 -13.60 23.87
C LEU A 17 3.63 -13.35 22.59
N PHE A 18 2.35 -13.01 22.70
CA PHE A 18 1.50 -12.65 21.56
C PHE A 18 2.06 -11.44 20.82
N PHE A 19 2.31 -10.34 21.52
CA PHE A 19 2.84 -9.13 20.89
C PHE A 19 4.27 -9.31 20.39
N ALA A 20 5.12 -10.04 21.09
CA ALA A 20 6.47 -10.35 20.64
C ALA A 20 6.50 -11.26 19.41
N SER A 21 5.45 -12.09 19.16
CA SER A 21 5.38 -12.96 18.00
C SER A 21 4.96 -12.23 16.72
N VAL A 22 4.30 -11.07 16.85
CA VAL A 22 3.87 -10.26 15.69
C VAL A 22 5.07 -9.57 15.05
N GLY A 23 5.39 -9.92 13.81
CA GLY A 23 6.51 -9.33 13.06
C GLY A 23 7.90 -9.79 13.52
N CYS A 24 8.00 -10.86 14.31
CA CYS A 24 9.27 -11.32 14.90
C CYS A 24 10.18 -12.13 13.95
N TYR A 25 9.80 -12.36 12.72
CA TYR A 25 10.54 -13.17 11.74
C TYR A 25 11.01 -14.52 12.29
N ASN A 26 10.15 -15.20 13.07
CA ASN A 26 10.41 -16.48 13.75
C ASN A 26 11.50 -16.43 14.87
N ALA A 27 11.88 -15.25 15.34
CA ALA A 27 12.90 -15.14 16.40
C ALA A 27 12.42 -15.68 17.75
N ILE A 28 11.11 -15.69 18.03
CA ILE A 28 10.51 -16.18 19.28
C ILE A 28 10.12 -17.67 19.16
N GLY A 29 9.67 -18.10 17.97
CA GLY A 29 9.21 -19.45 17.73
C GLY A 29 8.47 -19.57 16.41
N VAL A 30 7.90 -20.75 16.14
CA VAL A 30 7.11 -21.01 14.94
C VAL A 30 5.63 -20.88 15.27
N ILE A 31 4.90 -20.04 14.51
CA ILE A 31 3.45 -19.96 14.61
C ILE A 31 2.84 -21.18 13.92
N ALA A 32 2.33 -22.14 14.70
CA ALA A 32 1.75 -23.37 14.16
C ALA A 32 0.27 -23.20 13.75
N ALA A 33 -0.46 -22.32 14.43
CA ALA A 33 -1.86 -22.02 14.13
C ALA A 33 -2.19 -20.59 14.54
N ALA A 34 -3.15 -19.97 13.84
CA ALA A 34 -3.67 -18.66 14.16
C ALA A 34 -5.19 -18.62 13.96
N THR A 35 -5.89 -17.98 14.89
CA THR A 35 -7.31 -17.63 14.72
C THR A 35 -7.43 -16.19 14.29
N LEU A 36 -8.04 -15.95 13.13
CA LEU A 36 -8.19 -14.63 12.55
C LEU A 36 -9.64 -14.17 12.57
N ALA A 37 -9.88 -12.94 12.99
CA ALA A 37 -11.16 -12.28 12.77
C ALA A 37 -11.28 -11.92 11.28
N LEU A 38 -12.38 -12.34 10.66
CA LEU A 38 -12.63 -12.10 9.24
C LEU A 38 -13.63 -10.95 9.08
N GLU A 39 -13.49 -10.23 8.00
CA GLU A 39 -14.43 -9.22 7.58
C GLU A 39 -15.05 -9.55 6.23
N GLU A 40 -16.22 -8.95 5.95
CA GLU A 40 -16.94 -9.17 4.70
C GLU A 40 -16.13 -8.69 3.48
N ASN A 41 -16.15 -9.50 2.42
CA ASN A 41 -15.60 -9.14 1.13
C ASN A 41 -16.62 -8.31 0.34
N LEU A 42 -16.59 -7.01 0.51
CA LEU A 42 -17.49 -6.04 -0.11
C LEU A 42 -16.89 -5.38 -1.36
N ALA A 43 -17.75 -4.71 -2.15
CA ALA A 43 -17.31 -3.92 -3.29
C ALA A 43 -16.75 -2.58 -2.82
N VAL A 44 -15.63 -2.17 -3.40
CA VAL A 44 -14.96 -0.89 -3.16
C VAL A 44 -14.71 -0.15 -4.47
N GLU A 45 -14.99 1.14 -4.48
CA GLU A 45 -14.78 2.03 -5.62
C GLU A 45 -13.52 2.88 -5.40
N ARG A 46 -12.70 2.97 -6.42
CA ARG A 46 -11.52 3.83 -6.41
C ARG A 46 -11.92 5.29 -6.64
N ILE A 47 -11.65 6.13 -5.65
CA ILE A 47 -11.74 7.59 -5.72
C ILE A 47 -10.34 8.16 -5.61
N HIS A 48 -10.03 9.19 -6.37
CA HIS A 48 -8.73 9.84 -6.31
C HIS A 48 -8.83 11.34 -6.47
N THR A 49 -7.89 12.05 -5.90
CA THR A 49 -7.69 13.49 -6.12
C THR A 49 -6.20 13.82 -6.06
N THR A 50 -5.79 14.87 -6.76
CA THR A 50 -4.41 15.35 -6.71
C THR A 50 -4.40 16.75 -6.11
N MET A 51 -3.51 16.97 -5.14
CA MET A 51 -3.43 18.21 -4.38
C MET A 51 -1.96 18.57 -4.10
N GLU A 52 -1.72 19.77 -3.59
CA GLU A 52 -0.42 20.11 -3.03
C GLU A 52 -0.16 19.27 -1.76
N ARG A 53 1.11 18.94 -1.50
CA ARG A 53 1.48 18.12 -0.34
C ARG A 53 1.03 18.77 0.98
N SER A 54 1.12 20.08 1.09
CA SER A 54 0.70 20.83 2.28
C SER A 54 -0.80 20.72 2.60
N GLU A 55 -1.63 20.36 1.62
CA GLU A 55 -3.07 20.19 1.78
C GLU A 55 -3.45 18.75 2.17
N TYR A 56 -2.52 17.80 1.98
CA TYR A 56 -2.82 16.37 2.12
C TYR A 56 -3.13 15.95 3.56
N GLN A 57 -2.47 16.54 4.54
CA GLN A 57 -2.70 16.22 5.95
C GLN A 57 -4.13 16.60 6.37
N ASP A 58 -4.58 17.80 6.04
CA ASP A 58 -5.93 18.25 6.31
C ASP A 58 -6.98 17.42 5.55
N PHE A 59 -6.70 17.12 4.28
CA PHE A 59 -7.54 16.23 3.50
C PHE A 59 -7.68 14.86 4.17
N PHE A 60 -6.57 14.26 4.63
CA PHE A 60 -6.58 12.98 5.30
C PHE A 60 -7.45 13.00 6.57
N PHE A 61 -7.30 13.99 7.42
CA PHE A 61 -8.11 14.11 8.64
C PHE A 61 -9.60 14.30 8.34
N GLN A 62 -9.93 15.14 7.38
CA GLN A 62 -11.32 15.49 7.09
C GLN A 62 -12.07 14.46 6.26
N LYS A 63 -11.40 13.75 5.35
CA LYS A 63 -12.04 12.91 4.33
C LYS A 63 -11.75 11.42 4.47
N VAL A 64 -10.69 11.06 5.17
CA VAL A 64 -10.21 9.67 5.24
C VAL A 64 -10.33 9.10 6.65
N ARG A 65 -9.68 9.72 7.62
CA ARG A 65 -9.48 9.15 8.96
C ARG A 65 -10.77 8.75 9.65
N GLU A 66 -11.78 9.62 9.64
CA GLU A 66 -13.07 9.40 10.33
C GLU A 66 -14.14 8.78 9.42
N ASN A 67 -13.82 8.56 8.15
CA ASN A 67 -14.77 8.02 7.18
C ASN A 67 -14.73 6.49 7.19
N LYS A 68 -15.72 5.86 7.84
CA LYS A 68 -15.83 4.41 7.95
C LYS A 68 -16.07 3.68 6.63
N ASP A 69 -16.46 4.39 5.58
CA ASP A 69 -16.63 3.80 4.25
C ASP A 69 -15.31 3.74 3.48
N VAL A 70 -14.25 4.43 3.91
CA VAL A 70 -12.91 4.28 3.35
C VAL A 70 -12.27 3.00 3.87
N ILE A 71 -12.06 2.05 3.00
CA ILE A 71 -11.50 0.73 3.33
C ILE A 71 -9.98 0.70 3.19
N PHE A 72 -9.46 1.29 2.10
CA PHE A 72 -8.03 1.47 1.87
C PHE A 72 -7.75 2.89 1.45
N HIS A 73 -6.59 3.39 1.85
CA HIS A 73 -6.12 4.70 1.45
C HIS A 73 -4.60 4.72 1.30
N ASN A 74 -4.13 5.38 0.26
CA ASN A 74 -2.73 5.70 0.07
C ASN A 74 -2.56 7.07 -0.57
N GLY A 75 -1.41 7.68 -0.35
CA GLY A 75 -0.99 8.91 -0.98
C GLY A 75 0.31 8.73 -1.75
N ASP A 76 0.26 8.87 -3.08
CA ASP A 76 1.45 8.84 -3.93
C ASP A 76 2.07 10.23 -3.99
N ILE A 77 3.24 10.41 -3.38
CA ILE A 77 4.00 11.66 -3.45
C ILE A 77 4.85 11.66 -4.71
N TYR A 78 4.68 12.67 -5.55
CA TYR A 78 5.35 12.72 -6.85
C TYR A 78 6.80 13.24 -6.77
N PRO A 79 7.80 12.40 -7.11
CA PRO A 79 9.16 12.84 -7.29
C PRO A 79 9.29 13.64 -8.63
N PRO A 80 10.33 14.47 -8.83
CA PRO A 80 11.47 14.67 -7.94
C PRO A 80 11.26 15.74 -6.88
N PHE A 81 10.21 16.56 -6.96
CA PHE A 81 10.03 17.73 -6.10
C PHE A 81 9.21 17.45 -4.84
N PHE A 82 8.50 16.32 -4.79
CA PHE A 82 7.67 15.92 -3.65
C PHE A 82 6.65 16.99 -3.21
N LYS A 83 6.20 17.82 -4.16
CA LYS A 83 5.26 18.92 -3.90
C LYS A 83 3.80 18.51 -4.03
N LYS A 84 3.51 17.49 -4.83
CA LYS A 84 2.15 17.03 -5.10
C LYS A 84 1.95 15.62 -4.62
N VAL A 85 0.73 15.37 -4.12
CA VAL A 85 0.27 14.07 -3.68
C VAL A 85 -0.97 13.70 -4.47
N ARG A 86 -1.05 12.46 -4.93
CA ARG A 86 -2.28 11.85 -5.39
C ARG A 86 -2.83 10.98 -4.26
N ALA A 87 -3.88 11.44 -3.65
CA ALA A 87 -4.67 10.67 -2.70
C ALA A 87 -5.55 9.67 -3.46
N VAL A 88 -5.47 8.40 -3.11
CA VAL A 88 -6.28 7.32 -3.67
C VAL A 88 -6.98 6.61 -2.53
N SER A 89 -8.31 6.62 -2.57
CA SER A 89 -9.14 5.93 -1.59
C SER A 89 -9.99 4.87 -2.28
N TRP A 90 -10.11 3.72 -1.64
CA TRP A 90 -11.06 2.70 -2.01
C TRP A 90 -12.21 2.74 -1.01
N VAL A 91 -13.38 3.15 -1.48
CA VAL A 91 -14.55 3.45 -0.65
C VAL A 91 -15.63 2.41 -0.90
N LYS A 92 -16.28 1.96 0.16
CA LYS A 92 -17.42 1.04 0.09
C LYS A 92 -18.48 1.56 -0.88
N THR A 93 -18.99 0.67 -1.72
CA THR A 93 -19.97 1.02 -2.75
C THR A 93 -20.96 -0.10 -3.02
N SER A 94 -22.14 0.26 -3.49
CA SER A 94 -23.15 -0.69 -4.01
C SER A 94 -23.01 -0.94 -5.52
N LYS A 95 -22.07 -0.29 -6.19
CA LYS A 95 -21.82 -0.48 -7.62
C LYS A 95 -21.30 -1.87 -7.92
N LYS A 96 -21.65 -2.39 -9.10
CA LYS A 96 -21.19 -3.70 -9.55
C LYS A 96 -19.67 -3.68 -9.81
N PRO A 97 -18.92 -4.66 -9.29
CA PRO A 97 -17.48 -4.76 -9.55
C PRO A 97 -17.14 -4.84 -11.04
N THR A 98 -16.08 -4.14 -11.43
CA THR A 98 -15.52 -4.17 -12.78
C THR A 98 -14.63 -5.38 -13.05
N VAL A 99 -14.29 -6.12 -11.98
CA VAL A 99 -13.54 -7.38 -12.03
C VAL A 99 -14.45 -8.57 -11.77
N LYS A 100 -14.20 -9.70 -12.42
CA LYS A 100 -15.04 -10.90 -12.30
C LYS A 100 -14.68 -11.74 -11.07
N THR A 101 -13.40 -11.78 -10.70
CA THR A 101 -12.89 -12.60 -9.60
C THR A 101 -12.93 -11.85 -8.28
N ARG A 102 -13.24 -12.56 -7.19
CA ARG A 102 -13.27 -11.99 -5.84
C ARG A 102 -11.89 -11.86 -5.19
N LEU A 103 -10.93 -12.61 -5.71
CA LEU A 103 -9.53 -12.59 -5.26
C LEU A 103 -8.64 -12.27 -6.44
N MET A 104 -7.53 -11.60 -6.18
CA MET A 104 -6.45 -11.42 -7.15
C MET A 104 -5.86 -12.79 -7.46
N PRO A 105 -5.71 -13.18 -8.73
CA PRO A 105 -5.03 -14.43 -9.07
C PRO A 105 -3.57 -14.39 -8.60
N ILE A 106 -3.10 -15.45 -7.96
CA ILE A 106 -1.73 -15.56 -7.40
C ILE A 106 -0.64 -15.37 -8.47
N ALA A 107 -0.94 -15.73 -9.71
CA ALA A 107 -0.03 -15.58 -10.84
C ALA A 107 -0.44 -14.45 -11.79
N ALA A 108 -1.17 -13.46 -11.30
CA ALA A 108 -1.49 -12.28 -12.11
C ALA A 108 -0.21 -11.53 -12.44
N ALA A 109 0.35 -11.82 -13.59
CA ALA A 109 1.54 -11.14 -14.07
C ALA A 109 1.14 -9.81 -14.70
N TYR A 110 1.82 -8.75 -14.32
CA TYR A 110 1.82 -7.47 -15.02
C TYR A 110 3.11 -7.37 -15.86
N PRO A 111 3.20 -8.09 -16.97
CA PRO A 111 4.47 -8.30 -17.70
C PRO A 111 5.08 -7.00 -18.21
N LEU A 112 4.31 -5.92 -18.25
CA LEU A 112 4.77 -4.62 -18.70
C LEU A 112 5.17 -3.68 -17.56
N GLU A 113 4.75 -3.92 -16.31
CA GLU A 113 5.01 -2.97 -15.19
C GLU A 113 6.49 -2.80 -14.92
N ARG A 114 7.28 -3.85 -14.97
CA ARG A 114 8.75 -3.78 -14.82
C ARG A 114 9.42 -2.82 -15.80
N TYR A 115 8.93 -2.76 -17.04
CA TYR A 115 9.45 -1.82 -18.04
C TYR A 115 8.99 -0.39 -17.72
N PHE A 116 7.75 -0.23 -17.27
CA PHE A 116 7.22 1.07 -16.90
C PHE A 116 7.92 1.65 -15.68
N ILE A 117 8.19 0.84 -14.64
CA ILE A 117 8.93 1.30 -13.45
C ILE A 117 10.29 1.86 -13.85
N GLY A 118 11.05 1.14 -14.67
CA GLY A 118 12.33 1.62 -15.19
C GLY A 118 12.21 2.90 -16.02
N ALA A 119 11.17 3.01 -16.85
CA ALA A 119 10.94 4.18 -17.70
C ALA A 119 10.49 5.42 -16.92
N PHE A 120 9.82 5.23 -15.76
CA PHE A 120 9.30 6.34 -14.94
C PHE A 120 10.23 6.78 -13.82
N SER A 121 11.07 5.86 -13.29
CA SER A 121 11.92 6.16 -12.14
C SER A 121 13.29 6.72 -12.50
N LYS A 122 13.88 6.31 -13.64
CA LYS A 122 15.28 6.56 -13.97
C LYS A 122 15.62 8.00 -14.41
N SER A 123 14.64 8.82 -14.79
CA SER A 123 14.91 10.19 -15.26
C SER A 123 13.85 11.19 -14.81
N ARG A 124 14.23 12.48 -14.76
CA ARG A 124 13.27 13.57 -14.46
C ARG A 124 12.13 13.62 -15.48
N PHE A 125 12.42 13.37 -16.75
CA PHE A 125 11.42 13.29 -17.81
C PHE A 125 10.47 12.08 -17.61
N GLY A 126 10.99 10.92 -17.20
CA GLY A 126 10.19 9.76 -16.86
C GLY A 126 9.22 10.04 -15.72
N LYS A 127 9.70 10.66 -14.64
CA LYS A 127 8.88 11.07 -13.48
C LYS A 127 7.79 12.08 -13.87
N TRP A 128 8.12 13.07 -14.69
CA TRP A 128 7.16 14.03 -15.25
C TRP A 128 6.09 13.34 -16.10
N ARG A 129 6.50 12.46 -17.01
CA ARG A 129 5.58 11.69 -17.86
C ARG A 129 4.63 10.81 -17.05
N ARG A 130 5.11 10.18 -15.98
CA ARG A 130 4.24 9.44 -15.04
C ARG A 130 3.15 10.35 -14.50
N GLN A 131 3.52 11.48 -13.92
CA GLN A 131 2.60 12.38 -13.24
C GLN A 131 1.56 13.02 -14.17
N TYR A 132 1.98 13.48 -15.36
CA TYR A 132 1.16 14.33 -16.23
C TYR A 132 0.52 13.61 -17.41
N ILE A 133 0.97 12.40 -17.77
CA ILE A 133 0.44 11.66 -18.91
C ILE A 133 -0.11 10.31 -18.44
N TYR A 134 0.73 9.47 -17.83
CA TYR A 134 0.35 8.10 -17.53
C TYR A 134 -0.71 8.00 -16.44
N ASP A 135 -0.50 8.63 -15.30
CA ASP A 135 -1.43 8.57 -14.19
C ASP A 135 -2.80 9.16 -14.51
N PRO A 136 -2.94 10.32 -15.20
CA PRO A 136 -4.25 10.79 -15.65
C PRO A 136 -5.01 9.77 -16.50
N ILE A 137 -4.33 9.07 -17.40
CA ILE A 137 -4.95 8.02 -18.22
C ILE A 137 -5.33 6.81 -17.37
N LEU A 138 -4.44 6.36 -16.47
CA LEU A 138 -4.67 5.22 -15.59
C LEU A 138 -5.85 5.45 -14.64
N PHE A 139 -6.00 6.69 -14.17
CA PHE A 139 -7.04 7.08 -13.23
C PHE A 139 -8.33 7.59 -13.91
N ALA A 140 -8.36 7.78 -15.23
CA ALA A 140 -9.55 8.26 -15.95
C ALA A 140 -10.75 7.32 -15.83
N LYS A 141 -10.52 6.01 -15.72
CA LYS A 141 -11.58 5.01 -15.60
C LYS A 141 -11.90 4.73 -14.15
N THR A 142 -13.19 4.75 -13.82
CA THR A 142 -13.69 4.25 -12.53
C THR A 142 -13.39 2.76 -12.42
N LYS A 143 -12.79 2.36 -11.30
CA LYS A 143 -12.58 0.96 -10.94
C LYS A 143 -13.43 0.63 -9.72
N VAL A 144 -14.14 -0.49 -9.80
CA VAL A 144 -14.85 -1.09 -8.68
C VAL A 144 -14.32 -2.49 -8.52
N HIS A 145 -13.68 -2.77 -7.41
CA HIS A 145 -13.07 -4.07 -7.10
C HIS A 145 -13.77 -4.71 -5.91
N TRP A 146 -13.54 -6.00 -5.71
CA TRP A 146 -13.77 -6.63 -4.43
C TRP A 146 -12.66 -6.22 -3.45
N ARG A 147 -13.00 -6.02 -2.18
CA ARG A 147 -12.04 -5.68 -1.12
C ARG A 147 -10.84 -6.64 -1.13
N ASN A 148 -11.11 -7.96 -1.12
CA ASN A 148 -10.03 -8.96 -1.10
C ASN A 148 -9.26 -9.04 -2.42
N TYR A 149 -9.85 -8.63 -3.55
CA TYR A 149 -9.12 -8.49 -4.80
C TYR A 149 -8.10 -7.36 -4.70
N GLU A 150 -8.51 -6.21 -4.18
CA GLU A 150 -7.61 -5.06 -4.03
C GLU A 150 -6.52 -5.30 -2.98
N ALA A 151 -6.86 -5.95 -1.86
CA ALA A 151 -5.90 -6.32 -0.82
C ALA A 151 -4.87 -7.37 -1.28
N GLY A 152 -5.17 -8.10 -2.35
CA GLY A 152 -4.30 -9.16 -2.87
C GLY A 152 -3.25 -8.68 -3.88
N TYR A 153 -3.11 -7.38 -4.13
CA TYR A 153 -2.01 -6.86 -4.93
C TYR A 153 -0.68 -7.11 -4.21
N ASP A 154 0.24 -7.80 -4.89
CA ASP A 154 1.52 -8.23 -4.34
C ASP A 154 2.67 -7.45 -4.98
N VAL A 155 3.73 -7.25 -4.20
CA VAL A 155 4.98 -6.62 -4.63
C VAL A 155 5.88 -7.55 -5.46
N ALA A 156 5.57 -8.83 -5.54
CA ALA A 156 6.31 -9.79 -6.38
C ALA A 156 6.44 -9.34 -7.84
N GLU A 157 5.46 -8.57 -8.31
CA GLU A 157 5.43 -7.99 -9.65
C GLU A 157 6.51 -6.94 -9.91
N LEU A 158 7.03 -6.35 -8.84
CA LEU A 158 8.10 -5.36 -8.90
C LEU A 158 9.49 -5.97 -8.94
N GLU A 159 9.61 -7.31 -8.84
CA GLU A 159 10.91 -7.97 -8.87
C GLU A 159 11.60 -7.80 -10.24
N PRO A 160 12.91 -7.50 -10.25
CA PRO A 160 13.67 -7.45 -11.50
C PRO A 160 13.80 -8.85 -12.08
N GLU A 161 13.93 -8.96 -13.41
CA GLU A 161 14.16 -10.25 -14.08
C GLU A 161 15.39 -10.99 -13.53
N SER A 162 16.38 -10.26 -13.04
CA SER A 162 17.61 -10.81 -12.50
C SER A 162 18.14 -9.91 -11.36
N ARG A 163 18.41 -10.53 -10.23
CA ARG A 163 19.06 -9.87 -9.09
C ARG A 163 20.59 -9.77 -9.22
N LYS A 164 21.14 -10.17 -10.35
CA LYS A 164 22.60 -10.14 -10.59
C LYS A 164 23.18 -8.73 -10.56
N HIS A 165 22.42 -7.75 -11.04
CA HIS A 165 22.89 -6.37 -11.18
C HIS A 165 22.10 -5.37 -10.33
N CYS A 166 20.86 -5.68 -9.95
CA CYS A 166 20.04 -4.81 -9.13
C CYS A 166 18.98 -5.60 -8.38
N THR A 167 18.51 -5.02 -7.28
CA THR A 167 17.33 -5.50 -6.56
C THR A 167 16.50 -4.31 -6.13
N TYR A 168 15.21 -4.54 -5.84
CA TYR A 168 14.36 -3.54 -5.21
C TYR A 168 14.34 -3.78 -3.70
N VAL A 169 14.37 -2.70 -2.95
CA VAL A 169 14.25 -2.72 -1.50
C VAL A 169 13.05 -1.87 -1.13
N LEU A 170 12.10 -2.47 -0.43
CA LEU A 170 11.02 -1.74 0.22
C LEU A 170 11.52 -1.22 1.56
N GLN A 171 11.41 0.08 1.78
CA GLN A 171 11.66 0.71 3.07
C GLN A 171 10.37 1.33 3.58
N GLU A 172 10.03 1.02 4.82
CA GLU A 172 8.85 1.53 5.49
C GLU A 172 9.27 2.39 6.68
N TYR A 173 8.65 3.56 6.81
CA TYR A 173 8.87 4.48 7.91
C TYR A 173 7.54 4.81 8.56
N PHE A 174 7.46 4.69 9.88
CA PHE A 174 6.27 4.99 10.65
C PHE A 174 6.45 6.35 11.32
N ALA A 175 5.82 7.36 10.76
CA ALA A 175 5.79 8.70 11.31
C ALA A 175 4.40 9.02 11.88
N PRO A 176 4.30 9.79 12.99
CA PRO A 176 3.01 10.30 13.45
C PRO A 176 2.33 11.07 12.32
N VAL A 177 1.04 10.81 12.12
CA VAL A 177 0.28 11.42 11.02
C VAL A 177 0.24 12.94 11.10
N GLU A 178 0.28 13.47 12.32
CA GLU A 178 0.33 14.92 12.63
C GLU A 178 1.63 15.57 12.15
N ARG A 179 2.69 14.79 11.93
CA ARG A 179 4.00 15.26 11.43
C ARG A 179 4.28 14.82 9.99
N PHE A 180 3.23 14.42 9.25
CA PHE A 180 3.39 13.91 7.88
C PHE A 180 4.09 14.91 6.96
N ASP A 181 3.68 16.20 6.97
CA ASP A 181 4.26 17.17 6.04
C ASP A 181 5.73 17.49 6.37
N GLU A 182 6.08 17.52 7.65
CA GLU A 182 7.47 17.66 8.11
C GLU A 182 8.34 16.48 7.63
N PHE A 183 7.84 15.24 7.83
CA PHE A 183 8.51 14.04 7.37
C PHE A 183 8.68 14.04 5.85
N ALA A 184 7.63 14.35 5.10
CA ALA A 184 7.67 14.40 3.64
C ALA A 184 8.58 15.53 3.10
N ALA A 185 8.70 16.65 3.83
CA ALA A 185 9.64 17.71 3.50
C ALA A 185 11.10 17.24 3.67
N LEU A 186 11.40 16.56 4.78
CA LEU A 186 12.72 15.99 5.02
C LEU A 186 13.09 14.94 3.96
N MET A 187 12.15 14.07 3.60
CA MET A 187 12.35 13.10 2.53
C MET A 187 12.64 13.78 1.19
N ALA A 188 11.94 14.87 0.89
CA ALA A 188 12.20 15.67 -0.33
C ALA A 188 13.62 16.24 -0.36
N GLU A 189 14.11 16.73 0.77
CA GLU A 189 15.47 17.27 0.91
C GLU A 189 16.53 16.18 0.67
N ILE A 190 16.32 14.98 1.22
CA ILE A 190 17.26 13.85 1.08
C ILE A 190 17.31 13.31 -0.35
N PHE A 191 16.17 13.29 -1.06
CA PHE A 191 16.05 12.64 -2.39
C PHE A 191 16.06 13.60 -3.58
N THR A 192 16.26 14.90 -3.38
CA THR A 192 16.39 15.90 -4.45
C THR A 192 17.82 16.24 -4.71
#